data_91ded6b7ef1fccc0579d98d2369b6df4
#
_entry.id   91ded6b7ef1fccc0579d98d2369b6df4
#
_cell.length_a   1.000
_cell.length_b   1.000
_cell.length_c   1.000
_cell.angle_alpha   90.00
_cell.angle_beta   90.00
_cell.angle_gamma   90.00
#
_symmetry.space_group_name_H-M   'P 1'
#
loop_
_entity.id
_entity.type
_entity.pdbx_description
1 polymer ?
#
loop_
_entity_poly.entity_id
_entity_poly.type
_entity_poly.pdbx_seq_one_letter_code
_entity_poly.pdbx_strand_id
1 'polypeptide(L)'
;MALPRSGPVRSEAARLAILDAAAALFAEDGYDHLTIEGIARRAGVGKQTIYRWWPSKGDVLAEAILEGRLLDSRRRPPDTGDARADLAAWLTDLFTLRASPDGESLMRSFVAAAAESAEIGRRLRAEILAAPLMERLSQAMGGARGARLEAAADALLGATILRALSRERFDADDMRTLVDTITRPPEGTDAPGR
;
A
#
# COMPACT_ATOMS: atom_id res chain seq x y z
N MET A 1 -48.23 13.67 -3.12
CA MET A 1 -46.94 14.39 -3.32
C MET A 1 -45.80 13.40 -3.01
N ALA A 2 -45.20 12.81 -4.02
CA ALA A 2 -44.18 11.76 -3.87
C ALA A 2 -42.82 12.44 -3.61
N LEU A 3 -42.14 12.02 -2.54
CA LEU A 3 -40.78 12.46 -2.23
C LEU A 3 -39.80 11.98 -3.31
N PRO A 4 -38.83 12.80 -3.73
CA PRO A 4 -37.89 12.42 -4.75
C PRO A 4 -37.03 11.26 -4.26
N ARG A 5 -36.92 10.21 -5.10
CA ARG A 5 -36.00 9.11 -4.92
C ARG A 5 -34.57 9.67 -4.96
N SER A 6 -33.93 9.69 -3.80
CA SER A 6 -32.55 10.12 -3.65
C SER A 6 -31.62 9.07 -4.31
N GLY A 7 -31.15 9.43 -5.48
CA GLY A 7 -30.27 8.61 -6.32
C GLY A 7 -28.79 8.67 -5.93
N PRO A 8 -27.87 8.95 -6.86
CA PRO A 8 -26.42 8.68 -6.75
C PRO A 8 -25.70 9.27 -5.53
N VAL A 9 -26.10 10.45 -5.05
CA VAL A 9 -25.41 11.18 -3.96
C VAL A 9 -25.49 10.48 -2.61
N ARG A 10 -26.64 9.86 -2.27
CA ARG A 10 -26.74 9.06 -1.03
C ARG A 10 -25.98 7.74 -1.09
N SER A 11 -25.82 7.20 -2.28
CA SER A 11 -25.02 6.00 -2.54
C SER A 11 -23.54 6.27 -2.31
N GLU A 12 -23.00 7.39 -2.80
CA GLU A 12 -21.59 7.74 -2.60
C GLU A 12 -21.28 8.09 -1.14
N ALA A 13 -22.12 8.83 -0.45
CA ALA A 13 -21.95 9.09 0.97
C ALA A 13 -21.95 7.80 1.81
N ALA A 14 -22.81 6.82 1.46
CA ALA A 14 -22.81 5.52 2.12
C ALA A 14 -21.52 4.72 1.78
N ARG A 15 -21.03 4.79 0.54
CA ARG A 15 -19.76 4.17 0.14
C ARG A 15 -18.60 4.70 0.99
N LEU A 16 -18.45 6.02 1.06
CA LEU A 16 -17.40 6.66 1.84
C LEU A 16 -17.51 6.34 3.34
N ALA A 17 -18.71 6.35 3.90
CA ALA A 17 -18.93 5.99 5.31
C ALA A 17 -18.52 4.52 5.61
N ILE A 18 -18.74 3.60 4.66
CA ILE A 18 -18.31 2.20 4.78
C ILE A 18 -16.79 2.10 4.76
N LEU A 19 -16.13 2.80 3.83
CA LEU A 19 -14.66 2.81 3.73
C LEU A 19 -14.01 3.43 4.98
N ASP A 20 -14.55 4.55 5.49
CA ASP A 20 -14.09 5.18 6.72
C ASP A 20 -14.27 4.26 7.94
N ALA A 21 -15.40 3.57 8.02
CA ALA A 21 -15.68 2.62 9.10
C ALA A 21 -14.73 1.42 9.05
N ALA A 22 -14.45 0.90 7.85
CA ALA A 22 -13.53 -0.21 7.66
C ALA A 22 -12.10 0.20 8.04
N ALA A 23 -11.65 1.37 7.59
CA ALA A 23 -10.35 1.92 7.91
C ALA A 23 -10.15 2.11 9.42
N ALA A 24 -11.15 2.67 10.10
CA ALA A 24 -11.10 2.92 11.53
C ALA A 24 -11.08 1.62 12.35
N LEU A 25 -11.97 0.66 12.05
CA LEU A 25 -11.98 -0.64 12.72
C LEU A 25 -10.70 -1.44 12.47
N PHE A 26 -10.18 -1.35 11.26
CA PHE A 26 -8.92 -1.99 10.93
C PHE A 26 -7.74 -1.41 11.74
N ALA A 27 -7.69 -0.09 11.90
CA ALA A 27 -6.66 0.57 12.69
C ALA A 27 -6.80 0.25 14.20
N GLU A 28 -8.03 0.09 14.69
CA GLU A 28 -8.30 -0.22 16.10
C GLU A 28 -8.05 -1.69 16.44
N ASP A 29 -8.55 -2.62 15.63
CA ASP A 29 -8.69 -4.04 15.98
C ASP A 29 -7.88 -4.98 15.07
N GLY A 30 -7.33 -4.48 13.97
CA GLY A 30 -6.62 -5.27 12.95
C GLY A 30 -7.56 -6.07 12.03
N TYR A 31 -6.95 -6.77 11.05
CA TYR A 31 -7.72 -7.51 10.02
C TYR A 31 -8.50 -8.70 10.56
N ASP A 32 -7.92 -9.42 11.51
CA ASP A 32 -8.52 -10.65 12.02
C ASP A 32 -9.86 -10.37 12.72
N HIS A 33 -9.97 -9.22 13.37
CA HIS A 33 -11.19 -8.79 14.07
C HIS A 33 -12.14 -7.94 13.21
N LEU A 34 -11.69 -7.53 12.02
CA LEU A 34 -12.53 -6.81 11.07
C LEU A 34 -13.63 -7.71 10.54
N THR A 35 -14.89 -7.27 10.66
CA THR A 35 -16.06 -8.01 10.17
C THR A 35 -17.00 -7.11 9.39
N ILE A 36 -17.73 -7.68 8.42
CA ILE A 36 -18.76 -6.94 7.68
C ILE A 36 -19.85 -6.42 8.62
N GLU A 37 -20.17 -7.17 9.68
CA GLU A 37 -21.10 -6.76 10.72
C GLU A 37 -20.61 -5.51 11.48
N GLY A 38 -19.34 -5.51 11.85
CA GLY A 38 -18.70 -4.39 12.53
C GLY A 38 -18.70 -3.14 11.64
N ILE A 39 -18.30 -3.30 10.39
CA ILE A 39 -18.30 -2.22 9.39
C ILE A 39 -19.71 -1.67 9.19
N ALA A 40 -20.70 -2.53 8.98
CA ALA A 40 -22.10 -2.13 8.76
C ALA A 40 -22.66 -1.34 9.95
N ARG A 41 -22.41 -1.83 11.15
CA ARG A 41 -22.84 -1.15 12.40
C ARG A 41 -22.18 0.22 12.55
N ARG A 42 -20.89 0.33 12.32
CA ARG A 42 -20.14 1.59 12.44
C ARG A 42 -20.52 2.60 11.37
N ALA A 43 -20.76 2.14 10.15
CA ALA A 43 -21.17 2.97 9.02
C ALA A 43 -22.67 3.34 9.04
N GLY A 44 -23.47 2.74 9.92
CA GLY A 44 -24.91 2.98 9.99
C GLY A 44 -25.68 2.43 8.78
N VAL A 45 -25.21 1.35 8.16
CA VAL A 45 -25.83 0.74 6.98
C VAL A 45 -26.17 -0.73 7.22
N GLY A 46 -27.03 -1.30 6.36
CA GLY A 46 -27.28 -2.74 6.37
C GLY A 46 -26.16 -3.53 5.67
N LYS A 47 -25.87 -4.76 6.12
CA LYS A 47 -24.87 -5.65 5.49
C LYS A 47 -25.09 -5.83 3.98
N GLN A 48 -26.35 -5.93 3.56
CA GLN A 48 -26.73 -6.06 2.14
C GLN A 48 -26.25 -4.85 1.31
N THR A 49 -26.15 -3.67 1.91
CA THR A 49 -25.61 -2.48 1.25
C THR A 49 -24.12 -2.65 0.97
N ILE A 50 -23.38 -3.25 1.89
CA ILE A 50 -21.95 -3.55 1.72
C ILE A 50 -21.77 -4.62 0.66
N TYR A 51 -22.44 -5.79 0.78
CA TYR A 51 -22.31 -6.90 -0.17
C TYR A 51 -22.73 -6.56 -1.60
N ARG A 52 -23.51 -5.51 -1.81
CA ARG A 52 -23.84 -5.04 -3.16
C ARG A 52 -22.63 -4.46 -3.90
N TRP A 53 -21.66 -3.96 -3.18
CA TRP A 53 -20.47 -3.32 -3.76
C TRP A 53 -19.19 -4.13 -3.55
N TRP A 54 -19.09 -4.84 -2.44
CA TRP A 54 -17.90 -5.59 -2.06
C TRP A 54 -18.26 -7.02 -1.65
N PRO A 55 -17.69 -8.03 -2.33
CA PRO A 55 -17.94 -9.43 -2.00
C PRO A 55 -17.41 -9.84 -0.62
N SER A 56 -16.31 -9.21 -0.16
CA SER A 56 -15.65 -9.55 1.10
C SER A 56 -15.18 -8.33 1.89
N LYS A 57 -14.81 -8.53 3.15
CA LYS A 57 -14.18 -7.50 3.98
C LYS A 57 -12.82 -7.05 3.39
N GLY A 58 -12.13 -7.95 2.72
CA GLY A 58 -10.87 -7.66 2.04
C GLY A 58 -11.06 -6.66 0.90
N ASP A 59 -12.15 -6.79 0.11
CA ASP A 59 -12.46 -5.86 -0.98
C ASP A 59 -12.79 -4.46 -0.44
N VAL A 60 -13.53 -4.36 0.67
CA VAL A 60 -13.80 -3.07 1.34
C VAL A 60 -12.49 -2.41 1.76
N LEU A 61 -11.61 -3.19 2.39
CA LEU A 61 -10.34 -2.68 2.89
C LEU A 61 -9.42 -2.27 1.73
N ALA A 62 -9.34 -3.06 0.66
CA ALA A 62 -8.54 -2.74 -0.52
C ALA A 62 -8.98 -1.41 -1.14
N GLU A 63 -10.29 -1.18 -1.27
CA GLU A 63 -10.80 0.09 -1.77
C GLU A 63 -10.54 1.24 -0.79
N ALA A 64 -10.63 1.02 0.53
CA ALA A 64 -10.28 2.02 1.53
C ALA A 64 -8.80 2.45 1.43
N ILE A 65 -7.91 1.54 1.06
CA ILE A 65 -6.50 1.83 0.80
C ILE A 65 -6.36 2.69 -0.45
N LEU A 66 -7.00 2.30 -1.55
CA LEU A 66 -6.97 3.03 -2.82
C LEU A 66 -7.50 4.47 -2.68
N GLU A 67 -8.49 4.65 -1.82
CA GLU A 67 -9.03 5.98 -1.48
C GLU A 67 -8.15 6.75 -0.47
N GLY A 68 -6.96 6.21 -0.10
CA GLY A 68 -6.03 6.85 0.84
C GLY A 68 -6.55 6.94 2.28
N ARG A 69 -7.52 6.08 2.67
CA ARG A 69 -8.14 6.09 4.00
C ARG A 69 -7.28 5.44 5.08
N LEU A 70 -6.37 4.55 4.66
CA LEU A 70 -5.50 3.77 5.55
C LEU A 70 -4.03 4.12 5.40
N LEU A 71 -3.63 4.52 4.22
CA LEU A 71 -2.27 4.90 3.90
C LEU A 71 -2.32 6.28 3.28
N ASP A 72 -1.51 7.19 3.79
CA ASP A 72 -1.23 8.44 3.06
C ASP A 72 -0.27 8.11 1.89
N SER A 73 -0.81 7.42 0.89
CA SER A 73 -0.10 7.06 -0.35
C SER A 73 0.32 8.29 -1.16
N ARG A 74 -0.20 9.47 -0.79
CA ARG A 74 0.16 10.77 -1.38
C ARG A 74 1.49 11.30 -0.85
N ARG A 75 2.06 10.68 0.16
CA ARG A 75 3.35 11.07 0.69
C ARG A 75 4.44 10.69 -0.30
N ARG A 76 4.88 11.67 -1.07
CA ARG A 76 5.95 11.47 -2.06
C ARG A 76 7.31 11.32 -1.37
N PRO A 77 8.22 10.52 -1.96
CA PRO A 77 9.62 10.55 -1.53
C PRO A 77 10.17 11.98 -1.58
N PRO A 78 11.04 12.38 -0.66
CA PRO A 78 11.73 13.67 -0.72
C PRO A 78 12.48 13.83 -2.06
N ASP A 79 12.87 15.06 -2.39
CA ASP A 79 13.68 15.39 -3.56
C ASP A 79 14.83 16.30 -3.15
N THR A 80 15.85 15.70 -2.50
CA THR A 80 17.05 16.41 -2.03
C THR A 80 18.16 16.43 -3.07
N GLY A 81 17.99 15.72 -4.18
CA GLY A 81 19.01 15.51 -5.21
C GLY A 81 19.79 14.19 -5.07
N ASP A 82 19.64 13.47 -3.93
CA ASP A 82 20.14 12.11 -3.75
C ASP A 82 18.98 11.12 -3.76
N ALA A 83 18.64 10.62 -4.94
CA ALA A 83 17.49 9.75 -5.13
C ALA A 83 17.57 8.43 -4.32
N ARG A 84 18.77 7.93 -4.01
CA ARG A 84 18.94 6.71 -3.18
C ARG A 84 18.68 6.99 -1.72
N ALA A 85 19.27 8.06 -1.20
CA ALA A 85 19.05 8.50 0.17
C ALA A 85 17.59 8.88 0.40
N ASP A 86 16.97 9.59 -0.54
CA ASP A 86 15.57 9.98 -0.52
C ASP A 86 14.64 8.76 -0.48
N LEU A 87 14.93 7.76 -1.34
CA LEU A 87 14.16 6.52 -1.39
C LEU A 87 14.31 5.74 -0.09
N ALA A 88 15.53 5.61 0.44
CA ALA A 88 15.79 4.90 1.70
C ALA A 88 15.09 5.59 2.89
N ALA A 89 15.18 6.92 2.98
CA ALA A 89 14.52 7.69 4.03
C ALA A 89 12.99 7.55 3.96
N TRP A 90 12.41 7.69 2.77
CA TRP A 90 10.98 7.54 2.58
C TRP A 90 10.47 6.14 2.93
N LEU A 91 11.19 5.10 2.53
CA LEU A 91 10.86 3.73 2.89
C LEU A 91 11.02 3.49 4.39
N THR A 92 12.08 4.03 5.01
CA THR A 92 12.27 3.96 6.47
C THR A 92 11.08 4.59 7.19
N ASP A 93 10.67 5.80 6.82
CA ASP A 93 9.50 6.47 7.39
C ASP A 93 8.23 5.65 7.21
N LEU A 94 8.05 5.07 6.02
CA LEU A 94 6.91 4.23 5.72
C LEU A 94 6.87 2.97 6.58
N PHE A 95 8.04 2.42 6.95
CA PHE A 95 8.16 1.20 7.76
C PHE A 95 8.26 1.47 9.25
N THR A 96 8.86 2.58 9.70
CA THR A 96 8.90 2.96 11.12
C THR A 96 7.52 3.40 11.64
N LEU A 97 6.72 4.07 10.83
CA LEU A 97 5.30 4.29 11.13
C LEU A 97 4.52 2.98 11.29
N ARG A 98 5.03 1.87 10.73
CA ARG A 98 4.46 0.53 10.77
C ARG A 98 5.13 -0.41 11.78
N ALA A 99 6.24 -0.02 12.39
CA ALA A 99 6.88 -0.73 13.51
C ALA A 99 6.14 -0.52 14.83
N SER A 100 5.02 0.23 14.85
CA SER A 100 4.05 0.14 15.93
C SER A 100 3.30 -1.20 15.86
N PRO A 101 2.79 -1.75 16.95
CA PRO A 101 1.99 -2.98 16.93
C PRO A 101 0.84 -2.94 15.91
N ASP A 102 0.30 -1.74 15.66
CA ASP A 102 -0.76 -1.49 14.70
C ASP A 102 -0.27 -1.59 13.26
N GLY A 103 0.96 -1.16 12.97
CA GLY A 103 1.54 -1.17 11.64
C GLY A 103 1.99 -2.54 11.16
N GLU A 104 2.49 -3.42 12.06
CA GLU A 104 2.77 -4.82 11.73
C GLU A 104 1.48 -5.57 11.43
N SER A 105 0.41 -5.28 12.16
CA SER A 105 -0.94 -5.80 11.88
C SER A 105 -1.43 -5.38 10.51
N LEU A 106 -1.20 -4.12 10.11
CA LEU A 106 -1.57 -3.56 8.81
C LEU A 106 -0.90 -4.30 7.65
N MET A 107 0.40 -4.54 7.72
CA MET A 107 1.13 -5.23 6.65
C MET A 107 0.68 -6.69 6.51
N ARG A 108 0.52 -7.42 7.62
CA ARG A 108 -0.01 -8.78 7.60
C ARG A 108 -1.41 -8.82 6.98
N SER A 109 -2.21 -7.83 7.26
CA SER A 109 -3.56 -7.70 6.73
C SER A 109 -3.59 -7.45 5.23
N PHE A 110 -2.65 -6.65 4.71
CA PHE A 110 -2.50 -6.48 3.27
C PHE A 110 -2.10 -7.77 2.58
N VAL A 111 -1.15 -8.50 3.15
CA VAL A 111 -0.75 -9.80 2.62
C VAL A 111 -1.90 -10.79 2.66
N ALA A 112 -2.66 -10.85 3.76
CA ALA A 112 -3.83 -11.71 3.89
C ALA A 112 -4.91 -11.36 2.84
N ALA A 113 -5.24 -10.09 2.69
CA ALA A 113 -6.20 -9.63 1.69
C ALA A 113 -5.74 -9.94 0.26
N ALA A 114 -4.45 -9.74 -0.05
CA ALA A 114 -3.87 -10.07 -1.35
C ALA A 114 -3.85 -11.58 -1.62
N ALA A 115 -3.69 -12.41 -0.59
CA ALA A 115 -3.74 -13.87 -0.70
C ALA A 115 -5.17 -14.39 -0.96
N GLU A 116 -6.20 -13.70 -0.45
CA GLU A 116 -7.60 -14.05 -0.70
C GLU A 116 -8.05 -13.72 -2.14
N SER A 117 -7.49 -12.65 -2.74
CA SER A 117 -7.92 -12.17 -4.05
C SER A 117 -6.75 -11.63 -4.87
N ALA A 118 -6.51 -12.23 -6.02
CA ALA A 118 -5.50 -11.74 -6.98
C ALA A 118 -5.81 -10.31 -7.48
N GLU A 119 -7.08 -9.91 -7.54
CA GLU A 119 -7.47 -8.55 -7.90
C GLU A 119 -7.03 -7.55 -6.85
N ILE A 120 -7.23 -7.86 -5.57
CA ILE A 120 -6.76 -7.05 -4.45
C ILE A 120 -5.23 -6.92 -4.51
N GLY A 121 -4.54 -8.04 -4.72
CA GLY A 121 -3.08 -8.05 -4.86
C GLY A 121 -2.58 -7.14 -5.99
N ARG A 122 -3.23 -7.20 -7.17
CA ARG A 122 -2.88 -6.32 -8.30
C ARG A 122 -3.13 -4.85 -7.98
N ARG A 123 -4.25 -4.52 -7.36
CA ARG A 123 -4.59 -3.14 -6.96
C ARG A 123 -3.62 -2.59 -5.92
N LEU A 124 -3.33 -3.37 -4.88
CA LEU A 124 -2.35 -2.99 -3.86
C LEU A 124 -0.97 -2.77 -4.47
N ARG A 125 -0.53 -3.67 -5.36
CA ARG A 125 0.74 -3.51 -6.08
C ARG A 125 0.77 -2.22 -6.91
N ALA A 126 -0.29 -1.95 -7.68
CA ALA A 126 -0.37 -0.77 -8.52
C ALA A 126 -0.35 0.54 -7.69
N GLU A 127 -1.00 0.55 -6.54
CA GLU A 127 -1.05 1.73 -5.65
C GLU A 127 0.27 1.92 -4.91
N ILE A 128 0.87 0.84 -4.39
CA ILE A 128 2.16 0.90 -3.71
C ILE A 128 3.28 1.30 -4.68
N LEU A 129 3.23 0.80 -5.94
CA LEU A 129 4.14 1.16 -7.01
C LEU A 129 3.68 2.40 -7.80
N ALA A 130 2.92 3.29 -7.16
CA ALA A 130 2.45 4.51 -7.79
C ALA A 130 3.59 5.33 -8.41
N ALA A 131 3.25 6.15 -9.40
CA ALA A 131 4.21 6.90 -10.21
C ALA A 131 5.34 7.58 -9.41
N PRO A 132 5.11 8.19 -8.22
CA PRO A 132 6.18 8.84 -7.47
C PRO A 132 7.29 7.89 -7.00
N LEU A 133 6.94 6.65 -6.58
CA LEU A 133 7.93 5.65 -6.18
C LEU A 133 8.72 5.15 -7.40
N MET A 134 8.03 4.82 -8.49
CA MET A 134 8.66 4.33 -9.72
C MET A 134 9.59 5.39 -10.33
N GLU A 135 9.19 6.66 -10.30
CA GLU A 135 10.02 7.76 -10.78
C GLU A 135 11.30 7.89 -9.94
N ARG A 136 11.19 7.88 -8.61
CA ARG A 136 12.34 7.99 -7.71
C ARG A 136 13.26 6.77 -7.81
N LEU A 137 12.70 5.58 -7.91
CA LEU A 137 13.47 4.36 -8.13
C LEU A 137 14.22 4.38 -9.48
N SER A 138 13.55 4.85 -10.54
CA SER A 138 14.20 5.04 -11.85
C SER A 138 15.40 6.00 -11.75
N GLN A 139 15.25 7.13 -11.06
CA GLN A 139 16.34 8.09 -10.83
C GLN A 139 17.49 7.46 -10.04
N ALA A 140 17.19 6.74 -8.96
CA ALA A 140 18.18 6.03 -8.15
C ALA A 140 18.97 4.97 -8.94
N MET A 141 18.35 4.43 -10.00
CA MET A 141 18.95 3.45 -10.92
C MET A 141 19.54 4.06 -12.20
N GLY A 142 19.79 5.38 -12.23
CA GLY A 142 20.39 6.05 -13.39
C GLY A 142 19.46 6.13 -14.61
N GLY A 143 18.16 6.22 -14.41
CA GLY A 143 17.16 6.31 -15.47
C GLY A 143 16.66 4.96 -16.01
N ALA A 144 16.80 3.88 -15.23
CA ALA A 144 16.32 2.55 -15.62
C ALA A 144 14.81 2.54 -15.90
N ARG A 145 14.39 1.73 -16.87
CA ARG A 145 12.99 1.60 -17.33
C ARG A 145 12.63 0.15 -17.62
N GLY A 146 11.34 -0.09 -17.86
CA GLY A 146 10.82 -1.40 -18.26
C GLY A 146 11.10 -2.50 -17.23
N ALA A 147 11.35 -3.72 -17.70
CA ALA A 147 11.46 -4.92 -16.89
C ALA A 147 12.50 -4.82 -15.75
N ARG A 148 13.61 -4.10 -15.97
CA ARG A 148 14.62 -3.90 -14.91
C ARG A 148 14.11 -3.05 -13.76
N LEU A 149 13.38 -1.97 -14.07
CA LEU A 149 12.78 -1.11 -13.05
C LEU A 149 11.67 -1.85 -12.29
N GLU A 150 10.84 -2.61 -13.00
CA GLU A 150 9.78 -3.42 -12.40
C GLU A 150 10.35 -4.51 -11.48
N ALA A 151 11.38 -5.22 -11.92
CA ALA A 151 12.06 -6.23 -11.11
C ALA A 151 12.70 -5.63 -9.84
N ALA A 152 13.29 -4.45 -9.94
CA ALA A 152 13.84 -3.73 -8.79
C ALA A 152 12.73 -3.32 -7.80
N ALA A 153 11.61 -2.83 -8.30
CA ALA A 153 10.46 -2.48 -7.49
C ALA A 153 9.86 -3.71 -6.78
N ASP A 154 9.71 -4.82 -7.50
CA ASP A 154 9.22 -6.08 -6.92
C ASP A 154 10.20 -6.65 -5.88
N ALA A 155 11.51 -6.56 -6.11
CA ALA A 155 12.52 -6.97 -5.14
C ALA A 155 12.47 -6.12 -3.86
N LEU A 156 12.32 -4.80 -4.02
CA LEU A 156 12.22 -3.87 -2.90
C LEU A 156 10.97 -4.15 -2.05
N LEU A 157 9.82 -4.32 -2.69
CA LEU A 157 8.56 -4.67 -2.01
C LEU A 157 8.64 -6.06 -1.38
N GLY A 158 9.15 -7.05 -2.09
CA GLY A 158 9.27 -8.42 -1.59
C GLY A 158 10.14 -8.50 -0.35
N ALA A 159 11.29 -7.85 -0.35
CA ALA A 159 12.18 -7.80 0.81
C ALA A 159 11.51 -7.14 2.02
N THR A 160 10.82 -6.04 1.80
CA THR A 160 10.13 -5.30 2.87
C THR A 160 8.94 -6.08 3.44
N ILE A 161 8.15 -6.74 2.58
CA ILE A 161 7.05 -7.60 3.00
C ILE A 161 7.57 -8.81 3.81
N LEU A 162 8.61 -9.48 3.30
CA LEU A 162 9.16 -10.66 3.97
C LEU A 162 9.68 -10.32 5.37
N ARG A 163 10.40 -9.21 5.53
CA ARG A 163 10.88 -8.76 6.84
C ARG A 163 9.75 -8.39 7.78
N ALA A 164 8.71 -7.73 7.29
CA ALA A 164 7.51 -7.45 8.09
C ALA A 164 6.81 -8.73 8.57
N LEU A 165 6.80 -9.79 7.74
CA LEU A 165 6.21 -11.09 8.10
C LEU A 165 7.08 -11.86 9.09
N SER A 166 8.40 -11.79 8.98
CA SER A 166 9.35 -12.46 9.90
C SER A 166 9.51 -11.72 11.24
N ARG A 167 8.86 -10.58 11.42
CA ARG A 167 8.97 -9.73 12.62
C ARG A 167 10.41 -9.29 12.93
N GLU A 168 11.25 -9.25 11.92
CA GLU A 168 12.59 -8.71 12.04
C GLU A 168 12.52 -7.19 12.08
N ARG A 169 13.30 -6.60 12.99
CA ARG A 169 13.47 -5.15 13.00
C ARG A 169 14.21 -4.71 11.75
N PHE A 170 13.72 -3.67 11.13
CA PHE A 170 14.29 -3.08 9.95
C PHE A 170 14.63 -1.62 10.28
N ASP A 171 15.90 -1.35 10.45
CA ASP A 171 16.36 0.01 10.74
C ASP A 171 16.73 0.80 9.47
N ALA A 172 17.14 2.04 9.65
CA ALA A 172 17.49 2.92 8.53
C ALA A 172 18.73 2.45 7.76
N ASP A 173 19.66 1.74 8.41
CA ASP A 173 20.87 1.25 7.77
C ASP A 173 20.58 0.00 6.95
N ASP A 174 19.71 -0.88 7.43
CA ASP A 174 19.17 -2.01 6.68
C ASP A 174 18.46 -1.53 5.41
N MET A 175 17.62 -0.49 5.54
CA MET A 175 16.88 0.06 4.39
C MET A 175 17.83 0.69 3.37
N ARG A 176 18.86 1.40 3.84
CA ARG A 176 19.87 1.99 2.96
C ARG A 176 20.63 0.90 2.21
N THR A 177 21.06 -0.14 2.92
CA THR A 177 21.73 -1.30 2.33
C THR A 177 20.88 -2.00 1.29
N LEU A 178 19.58 -2.17 1.55
CA LEU A 178 18.64 -2.77 0.60
C LEU A 178 18.51 -1.93 -0.67
N VAL A 179 18.29 -0.62 -0.51
CA VAL A 179 18.18 0.31 -1.64
C VAL A 179 19.46 0.32 -2.47
N ASP A 180 20.62 0.42 -1.83
CA ASP A 180 21.92 0.42 -2.51
C ASP A 180 22.16 -0.89 -3.28
N THR A 181 21.81 -2.02 -2.70
CA THR A 181 21.95 -3.34 -3.33
C THR A 181 21.09 -3.46 -4.57
N ILE A 182 19.82 -3.02 -4.50
CA ILE A 182 18.86 -3.15 -5.60
C ILE A 182 19.14 -2.13 -6.71
N THR A 183 19.60 -0.93 -6.36
CA THR A 183 19.83 0.16 -7.33
C THR A 183 21.23 0.14 -7.95
N ARG A 184 22.13 -0.72 -7.47
CA ARG A 184 23.48 -0.84 -8.01
C ARG A 184 23.46 -1.22 -9.50
N PRO A 185 24.26 -0.56 -10.34
CA PRO A 185 24.42 -1.02 -11.72
C PRO A 185 24.97 -2.44 -11.76
N PRO A 186 24.62 -3.27 -12.74
CA PRO A 186 25.27 -4.56 -12.93
C PRO A 186 26.77 -4.34 -13.13
N GLU A 187 27.59 -5.10 -12.39
CA GLU A 187 29.05 -5.13 -12.62
C GLU A 187 29.30 -5.69 -14.03
N GLY A 188 29.93 -4.92 -14.90
CA GLY A 188 30.38 -5.45 -16.20
C GLY A 188 29.74 -4.87 -17.46
N THR A 189 29.26 -3.63 -17.44
CA THR A 189 29.07 -2.89 -18.69
C THR A 189 30.23 -1.90 -18.86
N ASP A 190 31.44 -2.41 -18.96
CA ASP A 190 32.52 -1.65 -19.58
C ASP A 190 32.07 -1.34 -21.02
N ALA A 191 32.04 -0.07 -21.35
CA ALA A 191 31.74 0.40 -22.70
C ALA A 191 32.71 -0.28 -23.66
N PRO A 192 32.26 -0.77 -24.84
CA PRO A 192 33.20 -1.24 -25.84
C PRO A 192 34.13 -0.06 -26.16
N GLY A 193 35.42 -0.31 -25.94
CA GLY A 193 36.50 0.62 -26.25
C GLY A 193 36.37 1.13 -27.69
N ARG A 194 36.72 2.37 -27.86
CA ARG A 194 36.82 3.09 -29.13
C ARG A 194 37.76 2.36 -30.09
#